data_02d8bd264e84726f60df11a1c822da98
#
_entry.id   02d8bd264e84726f60df11a1c822da98
#
_cell.length_a   1.000
_cell.length_b   1.000
_cell.length_c   1.000
_cell.angle_alpha   90.00
_cell.angle_beta   90.00
_cell.angle_gamma   90.00
#
_symmetry.space_group_name_H-M   'P 1'
#
loop_
_entity.id
_entity.type
_entity.pdbx_description
1 polymer ?
#
loop_
_entity_poly.entity_id
_entity_poly.type
_entity_poly.pdbx_seq_one_letter_code
_entity_poly.pdbx_strand_id
1 'polypeptide(L)'
;MFRMQRDGRFLAPRAMVTILLATLLALAAPHTSVWAQEAFPEATPESQGLSSEALEALVDVVQEYIDRGMAVGAELLVIQDRHTVLHVAFGWRDREAQIPMERDTLFNIRSMTKPLTGAAAQILIDDGKLVLDDLASDYLPGFDNDDARGITIEQLLTHRSGLPLTVLSGTRDYKSLLAMANAIGEGGPEFEPGSKFWYSDAGTDVLGAIVEQASGSSLEEFVTDRLLEPLGMVDTYYAGDPEDPRLDRVASLYGGGVGSWNRFWGPADEPFYPYAWGSQSLYSRPLDYARFLAMWMDDGLSGDTRILSPEAVARMLTPAARMGQLGSDAPFPTQFPGLTAYHGQMAVLYADGDPADGEPLPGVQPSILGYSGSDGTIAWAWPDRDLMILYFTQSRGGLTALRLEEEIWRLLLDPPKGPILEVPVGYAEYLGTYTADFGPFMNEPFEIIWRDGSLALDVPSQFIFVLDPADQEERWTLRDDPGVVVSFARDETGLVAGLRIDQGGETFHVPKGEPEPVTEADLRLEDVEKYLGWFRDAETGREVEVLLRDGRLALRIPESTDPLELFPPDADGAWRVRIQPSVSVLFGEEDGQVVSYSALGPGGEATFTRIDPPAPGEDR
;
A
#
# COMPACT_ATOMS: atom_id res chain seq x y z
N MET A 1 -91.95 -27.49 32.00
CA MET A 1 -92.52 -27.41 33.35
C MET A 1 -91.47 -27.78 34.36
N PHE A 2 -91.07 -26.81 35.18
CA PHE A 2 -90.36 -26.88 36.48
C PHE A 2 -89.09 -27.76 36.58
N ARG A 3 -87.98 -27.43 37.23
CA ARG A 3 -87.49 -26.29 38.07
C ARG A 3 -86.00 -26.59 38.42
N MET A 4 -85.20 -25.60 38.30
CA MET A 4 -84.05 -25.21 39.12
C MET A 4 -83.57 -26.07 40.32
N GLN A 5 -82.32 -26.28 40.46
CA GLN A 5 -81.39 -25.74 41.52
C GLN A 5 -79.95 -26.25 41.26
N ARG A 6 -79.04 -25.40 41.00
CA ARG A 6 -78.04 -24.73 41.84
C ARG A 6 -77.22 -25.69 42.74
N ASP A 7 -75.97 -25.90 42.39
CA ASP A 7 -74.88 -25.35 43.21
C ASP A 7 -73.52 -25.49 42.48
N GLY A 8 -72.92 -24.35 42.33
CA GLY A 8 -71.62 -24.15 41.68
C GLY A 8 -70.48 -24.41 42.61
N ARG A 9 -69.39 -24.82 42.07
CA ARG A 9 -68.02 -24.40 42.50
C ARG A 9 -67.11 -24.49 41.29
N PHE A 10 -66.79 -23.32 40.72
CA PHE A 10 -65.70 -23.15 39.81
C PHE A 10 -64.41 -23.32 40.59
N LEU A 11 -63.62 -24.33 40.30
CA LEU A 11 -62.19 -24.41 40.62
C LEU A 11 -61.41 -23.78 39.47
N ALA A 12 -60.94 -22.59 39.70
CA ALA A 12 -60.11 -21.84 38.79
C ALA A 12 -58.78 -22.56 38.51
N PRO A 13 -58.30 -22.49 37.26
CA PRO A 13 -57.04 -23.13 36.88
C PRO A 13 -55.84 -22.28 37.30
N ARG A 14 -55.45 -22.31 38.59
CA ARG A 14 -54.21 -21.70 39.06
C ARG A 14 -52.93 -22.46 38.65
N ALA A 15 -53.05 -23.69 38.19
CA ALA A 15 -51.92 -24.53 37.79
C ALA A 15 -51.39 -24.23 36.37
N MET A 16 -52.25 -23.70 35.46
CA MET A 16 -51.86 -23.43 34.07
C MET A 16 -51.12 -22.09 33.88
N VAL A 17 -51.34 -21.11 34.77
CA VAL A 17 -50.64 -19.82 34.73
C VAL A 17 -49.21 -19.96 35.27
N THR A 18 -48.97 -20.87 36.23
CA THR A 18 -47.63 -21.08 36.80
C THR A 18 -46.68 -21.83 35.83
N ILE A 19 -47.24 -22.72 34.99
CA ILE A 19 -46.46 -23.43 33.98
C ILE A 19 -46.15 -22.52 32.77
N LEU A 20 -47.06 -21.63 32.37
CA LEU A 20 -46.78 -20.65 31.30
C LEU A 20 -45.78 -19.57 31.75
N LEU A 21 -45.76 -19.11 33.00
CA LEU A 21 -44.74 -18.19 33.51
C LEU A 21 -43.37 -18.87 33.68
N ALA A 22 -43.31 -20.15 34.01
CA ALA A 22 -42.05 -20.89 34.09
C ALA A 22 -41.43 -21.17 32.70
N THR A 23 -42.25 -21.37 31.65
CA THR A 23 -41.78 -21.52 30.28
C THR A 23 -41.37 -20.16 29.64
N LEU A 24 -42.02 -19.07 30.00
CA LEU A 24 -41.61 -17.72 29.57
C LEU A 24 -40.36 -17.22 30.31
N LEU A 25 -40.09 -17.64 31.55
CA LEU A 25 -38.83 -17.34 32.26
C LEU A 25 -37.66 -18.23 31.83
N ALA A 26 -37.91 -19.40 31.22
CA ALA A 26 -36.86 -20.23 30.66
C ALA A 26 -36.42 -19.79 29.25
N LEU A 27 -37.22 -18.94 28.57
CA LEU A 27 -36.88 -18.34 27.28
C LEU A 27 -36.23 -16.93 27.44
N ALA A 28 -36.19 -16.39 28.65
CA ALA A 28 -35.44 -15.22 29.03
C ALA A 28 -34.17 -15.60 29.83
N ALA A 29 -33.47 -16.65 29.37
CA ALA A 29 -32.07 -16.75 29.73
C ALA A 29 -31.39 -15.46 29.21
N PRO A 30 -30.66 -14.70 30.03
CA PRO A 30 -29.85 -13.63 29.48
C PRO A 30 -29.00 -14.29 28.40
N HIS A 31 -29.10 -13.80 27.17
CA HIS A 31 -28.01 -13.95 26.25
C HIS A 31 -26.87 -13.25 27.02
N THR A 32 -26.09 -14.02 27.78
CA THR A 32 -24.74 -13.63 28.11
C THR A 32 -24.15 -13.40 26.74
N SER A 33 -24.02 -12.13 26.37
CA SER A 33 -23.07 -11.74 25.35
C SER A 33 -21.79 -12.44 25.82
N VAL A 34 -21.44 -13.54 25.15
CA VAL A 34 -20.09 -14.03 25.16
C VAL A 34 -19.35 -12.81 24.66
N TRP A 35 -18.68 -12.10 25.56
CA TRP A 35 -17.73 -11.08 25.20
C TRP A 35 -16.83 -11.80 24.22
N ALA A 36 -16.88 -11.41 22.93
CA ALA A 36 -16.01 -11.99 21.93
C ALA A 36 -14.63 -11.84 22.53
N GLN A 37 -13.99 -12.93 22.86
CA GLN A 37 -12.65 -12.91 23.43
C GLN A 37 -11.82 -12.09 22.47
N GLU A 38 -11.16 -11.06 22.98
CA GLU A 38 -10.32 -10.21 22.17
C GLU A 38 -9.35 -11.11 21.40
N ALA A 39 -9.33 -11.03 20.08
CA ALA A 39 -8.63 -12.04 19.27
C ALA A 39 -7.13 -12.06 19.58
N PHE A 40 -6.59 -10.91 19.98
CA PHE A 40 -5.20 -10.71 20.33
C PHE A 40 -5.11 -9.89 21.62
N PRO A 41 -5.28 -10.51 22.80
CA PRO A 41 -5.22 -9.81 24.07
C PRO A 41 -3.84 -9.17 24.27
N GLU A 42 -3.81 -8.03 24.95
CA GLU A 42 -2.54 -7.34 25.25
C GLU A 42 -1.66 -8.18 26.20
N ALA A 43 -0.35 -8.16 25.94
CA ALA A 43 0.66 -8.78 26.77
C ALA A 43 1.94 -7.92 26.80
N THR A 44 2.81 -8.13 27.78
CA THR A 44 4.13 -7.49 27.78
C THR A 44 5.06 -8.21 26.79
N PRO A 45 5.93 -7.49 26.09
CA PRO A 45 6.88 -8.09 25.14
C PRO A 45 7.67 -9.26 25.73
N GLU A 46 8.21 -9.09 26.93
CA GLU A 46 9.02 -10.11 27.60
C GLU A 46 8.23 -11.40 27.91
N SER A 47 6.93 -11.28 28.17
CA SER A 47 6.08 -12.47 28.41
C SER A 47 5.90 -13.31 27.14
N GLN A 48 6.14 -12.70 25.98
CA GLN A 48 6.04 -13.32 24.66
C GLN A 48 7.44 -13.50 24.00
N GLY A 49 8.52 -13.34 24.77
CA GLY A 49 9.88 -13.59 24.29
C GLY A 49 10.51 -12.49 23.44
N LEU A 50 9.88 -11.32 23.36
CA LEU A 50 10.43 -10.15 22.69
C LEU A 50 11.04 -9.16 23.68
N SER A 51 11.98 -8.33 23.20
CA SER A 51 12.60 -7.26 23.99
C SER A 51 11.78 -5.97 23.90
N SER A 52 11.41 -5.37 25.04
CA SER A 52 10.82 -4.03 25.04
C SER A 52 11.76 -3.01 24.41
N GLU A 53 13.07 -3.10 24.66
CA GLU A 53 14.07 -2.19 24.06
C GLU A 53 14.07 -2.28 22.52
N ALA A 54 13.94 -3.47 21.95
CA ALA A 54 13.87 -3.65 20.50
C ALA A 54 12.57 -3.07 19.90
N LEU A 55 11.45 -3.24 20.62
CA LEU A 55 10.17 -2.64 20.18
C LEU A 55 10.15 -1.12 20.36
N GLU A 56 10.75 -0.58 21.42
CA GLU A 56 10.94 0.86 21.60
C GLU A 56 11.80 1.44 20.47
N ALA A 57 12.89 0.77 20.09
CA ALA A 57 13.71 1.19 18.96
C ALA A 57 12.92 1.18 17.64
N LEU A 58 12.01 0.21 17.43
CA LEU A 58 11.15 0.18 16.25
C LEU A 58 10.11 1.33 16.27
N VAL A 59 9.60 1.70 17.44
CA VAL A 59 8.73 2.88 17.63
C VAL A 59 9.49 4.15 17.28
N ASP A 60 10.74 4.29 17.76
CA ASP A 60 11.59 5.46 17.48
C ASP A 60 11.85 5.60 15.97
N VAL A 61 12.08 4.50 15.25
CA VAL A 61 12.24 4.50 13.80
C VAL A 61 10.99 5.04 13.09
N VAL A 62 9.79 4.58 13.48
CA VAL A 62 8.55 5.07 12.86
C VAL A 62 8.27 6.53 13.23
N GLN A 63 8.56 6.92 14.48
CA GLN A 63 8.44 8.32 14.90
C GLN A 63 9.39 9.23 14.10
N GLU A 64 10.61 8.77 13.85
CA GLU A 64 11.56 9.50 12.98
C GLU A 64 11.02 9.68 11.56
N TYR A 65 10.35 8.67 10.98
CA TYR A 65 9.71 8.85 9.66
C TYR A 65 8.69 9.97 9.64
N ILE A 66 7.92 10.15 10.72
CA ILE A 66 6.95 11.24 10.84
C ILE A 66 7.67 12.59 11.04
N ASP A 67 8.65 12.64 11.96
CA ASP A 67 9.37 13.87 12.31
C ASP A 67 10.17 14.42 11.11
N ARG A 68 10.71 13.53 10.28
CA ARG A 68 11.42 13.88 9.03
C ARG A 68 10.46 14.11 7.84
N GLY A 69 9.16 13.99 8.04
CA GLY A 69 8.18 14.15 6.96
C GLY A 69 8.24 13.07 5.88
N MET A 70 8.75 11.88 6.18
CA MET A 70 8.80 10.73 5.27
C MET A 70 7.43 10.03 5.16
N ALA A 71 6.56 10.23 6.14
CA ALA A 71 5.16 9.84 6.11
C ALA A 71 4.31 10.89 6.82
N VAL A 72 3.03 11.01 6.46
CA VAL A 72 2.09 11.94 7.10
C VAL A 72 1.56 11.36 8.41
N GLY A 73 1.31 10.07 8.45
CA GLY A 73 0.87 9.33 9.62
C GLY A 73 0.95 7.85 9.37
N ALA A 74 0.98 7.07 10.45
CA ALA A 74 1.09 5.63 10.40
C ALA A 74 0.50 4.95 11.63
N GLU A 75 0.26 3.66 11.53
CA GLU A 75 -0.10 2.75 12.63
C GLU A 75 0.80 1.52 12.56
N LEU A 76 1.41 1.16 13.69
CA LEU A 76 2.28 -0.01 13.84
C LEU A 76 1.68 -0.97 14.86
N LEU A 77 1.48 -2.22 14.44
CA LEU A 77 0.96 -3.31 15.27
C LEU A 77 1.94 -4.49 15.23
N VAL A 78 2.32 -4.99 16.39
CA VAL A 78 3.11 -6.22 16.55
C VAL A 78 2.34 -7.20 17.42
N ILE A 79 2.14 -8.40 16.90
CA ILE A 79 1.47 -9.52 17.56
C ILE A 79 2.45 -10.67 17.64
N GLN A 80 2.70 -11.17 18.87
CA GLN A 80 3.55 -12.33 19.13
C GLN A 80 2.77 -13.37 19.94
N ASP A 81 2.84 -14.64 19.53
CA ASP A 81 2.13 -15.75 20.20
C ASP A 81 0.63 -15.43 20.43
N ARG A 82 0.00 -14.82 19.41
CA ARG A 82 -1.41 -14.36 19.40
C ARG A 82 -1.72 -13.30 20.47
N HIS A 83 -0.72 -12.54 20.93
CA HIS A 83 -0.89 -11.40 21.84
C HIS A 83 -0.38 -10.12 21.22
N THR A 84 -1.14 -9.05 21.39
CA THR A 84 -0.69 -7.69 21.03
C THR A 84 0.38 -7.24 22.00
N VAL A 85 1.62 -7.11 21.54
CA VAL A 85 2.77 -6.66 22.32
C VAL A 85 3.15 -5.21 22.02
N LEU A 86 2.70 -4.68 20.89
CA LEU A 86 2.85 -3.27 20.50
C LEU A 86 1.68 -2.85 19.62
N HIS A 87 1.10 -1.67 19.88
CA HIS A 87 0.10 -1.06 19.03
C HIS A 87 0.17 0.46 19.20
N VAL A 88 0.72 1.18 18.23
CA VAL A 88 0.99 2.63 18.28
C VAL A 88 0.55 3.30 17.00
N ALA A 89 -0.03 4.50 17.15
CA ALA A 89 -0.40 5.39 16.05
C ALA A 89 0.48 6.65 16.08
N PHE A 90 0.84 7.16 14.90
CA PHE A 90 1.80 8.24 14.70
C PHE A 90 1.25 9.29 13.73
N GLY A 91 1.55 10.57 13.96
CA GLY A 91 1.25 11.65 13.03
C GLY A 91 -0.26 11.88 12.82
N TRP A 92 -0.66 12.10 11.56
CA TRP A 92 -1.97 12.61 11.21
C TRP A 92 -2.79 11.62 10.38
N ARG A 93 -4.06 11.44 10.75
CA ARG A 93 -5.10 10.81 9.92
C ARG A 93 -5.56 11.76 8.82
N ASP A 94 -5.70 13.06 9.15
CA ASP A 94 -5.88 14.16 8.22
C ASP A 94 -5.05 15.35 8.70
N ARG A 95 -3.98 15.66 7.99
CA ARG A 95 -3.03 16.70 8.39
C ARG A 95 -3.63 18.10 8.23
N GLU A 96 -4.37 18.34 7.15
CA GLU A 96 -4.98 19.63 6.82
C GLU A 96 -6.08 19.98 7.83
N ALA A 97 -6.84 18.99 8.27
CA ALA A 97 -7.86 19.13 9.34
C ALA A 97 -7.26 19.01 10.75
N GLN A 98 -5.96 18.71 10.87
CA GLN A 98 -5.26 18.47 12.15
C GLN A 98 -5.91 17.36 12.99
N ILE A 99 -6.38 16.30 12.35
CA ILE A 99 -6.94 15.12 13.01
C ILE A 99 -5.82 14.10 13.22
N PRO A 100 -5.48 13.74 14.47
CA PRO A 100 -4.41 12.79 14.73
C PRO A 100 -4.76 11.39 14.24
N MET A 101 -3.73 10.58 13.98
CA MET A 101 -3.85 9.15 13.77
C MET A 101 -4.24 8.47 15.07
N GLU A 102 -5.13 7.49 15.01
CA GLU A 102 -5.60 6.71 16.17
C GLU A 102 -5.54 5.22 15.84
N ARG A 103 -5.51 4.34 16.86
CA ARG A 103 -5.43 2.88 16.71
C ARG A 103 -6.67 2.22 16.07
N ASP A 104 -7.72 2.98 15.85
CA ASP A 104 -8.93 2.56 15.16
C ASP A 104 -9.10 3.22 13.79
N THR A 105 -8.07 3.89 13.30
CA THR A 105 -8.04 4.50 11.98
C THR A 105 -8.21 3.43 10.91
N LEU A 106 -8.97 3.76 9.87
CA LEU A 106 -9.20 2.89 8.72
C LEU A 106 -8.37 3.38 7.54
N PHE A 107 -7.73 2.46 6.88
CA PHE A 107 -6.83 2.72 5.77
C PHE A 107 -7.37 2.10 4.48
N ASN A 108 -7.26 2.81 3.37
CA ASN A 108 -7.39 2.18 2.07
C ASN A 108 -6.22 1.20 1.89
N ILE A 109 -6.49 -0.09 1.93
CA ILE A 109 -5.42 -1.12 1.91
C ILE A 109 -4.93 -1.48 0.52
N ARG A 110 -5.46 -0.84 -0.53
CA ARG A 110 -5.03 -1.03 -1.92
C ARG A 110 -4.88 -2.52 -2.28
N SER A 111 -3.70 -2.89 -2.76
CA SER A 111 -3.41 -4.25 -3.22
C SER A 111 -3.55 -5.32 -2.15
N MET A 112 -3.56 -4.97 -0.87
CA MET A 112 -3.89 -5.91 0.20
C MET A 112 -5.36 -6.39 0.16
N THR A 113 -6.19 -5.87 -0.74
CA THR A 113 -7.50 -6.42 -1.12
C THR A 113 -7.37 -7.75 -1.86
N LYS A 114 -6.30 -7.94 -2.66
CA LYS A 114 -6.14 -9.12 -3.53
C LYS A 114 -6.16 -10.47 -2.80
N PRO A 115 -5.47 -10.62 -1.63
CA PRO A 115 -5.57 -11.84 -0.84
C PRO A 115 -7.00 -12.22 -0.46
N LEU A 116 -7.84 -11.23 -0.12
CA LEU A 116 -9.23 -11.47 0.26
C LEU A 116 -10.07 -11.90 -0.96
N THR A 117 -9.83 -11.30 -2.13
CA THR A 117 -10.44 -11.73 -3.40
C THR A 117 -9.98 -13.14 -3.78
N GLY A 118 -8.70 -13.45 -3.58
CA GLY A 118 -8.16 -14.80 -3.77
C GLY A 118 -8.81 -15.81 -2.82
N ALA A 119 -8.95 -15.48 -1.53
CA ALA A 119 -9.64 -16.31 -0.55
C ALA A 119 -11.12 -16.54 -0.91
N ALA A 120 -11.81 -15.52 -1.44
CA ALA A 120 -13.16 -15.66 -1.94
C ALA A 120 -13.26 -16.67 -3.10
N ALA A 121 -12.31 -16.63 -4.04
CA ALA A 121 -12.23 -17.64 -5.10
C ALA A 121 -11.93 -19.04 -4.53
N GLN A 122 -11.05 -19.16 -3.53
CA GLN A 122 -10.76 -20.45 -2.86
C GLN A 122 -11.99 -21.01 -2.13
N ILE A 123 -12.81 -20.17 -1.50
CA ILE A 123 -14.08 -20.59 -0.89
C ILE A 123 -15.01 -21.21 -1.95
N LEU A 124 -15.09 -20.60 -3.14
CA LEU A 124 -15.90 -21.14 -4.23
C LEU A 124 -15.33 -22.44 -4.80
N ILE A 125 -14.01 -22.61 -4.78
CA ILE A 125 -13.35 -23.88 -5.15
C ILE A 125 -13.68 -24.96 -4.10
N ASP A 126 -13.58 -24.65 -2.82
CA ASP A 126 -13.97 -25.57 -1.73
C ASP A 126 -15.46 -25.93 -1.78
N ASP A 127 -16.33 -24.99 -2.17
CA ASP A 127 -17.76 -25.21 -2.40
C ASP A 127 -18.07 -26.00 -3.70
N GLY A 128 -17.06 -26.27 -4.53
CA GLY A 128 -17.20 -26.97 -5.83
C GLY A 128 -17.90 -26.14 -6.91
N LYS A 129 -17.89 -24.82 -6.80
CA LYS A 129 -18.49 -23.87 -7.74
C LYS A 129 -17.49 -23.31 -8.75
N LEU A 130 -16.20 -23.41 -8.45
CA LEU A 130 -15.07 -23.07 -9.32
C LEU A 130 -14.07 -24.23 -9.33
N VAL A 131 -13.32 -24.36 -10.41
CA VAL A 131 -12.10 -25.18 -10.45
C VAL A 131 -10.97 -24.36 -11.10
N LEU A 132 -9.71 -24.68 -10.79
CA LEU A 132 -8.55 -23.90 -11.25
C LEU A 132 -8.43 -23.85 -12.78
N ASP A 133 -8.84 -24.92 -13.46
CA ASP A 133 -8.79 -25.07 -14.93
C ASP A 133 -10.00 -24.43 -15.64
N ASP A 134 -11.00 -23.92 -14.92
CA ASP A 134 -12.13 -23.20 -15.55
C ASP A 134 -11.60 -21.99 -16.32
N LEU A 135 -12.22 -21.68 -17.45
CA LEU A 135 -11.87 -20.55 -18.27
C LEU A 135 -12.62 -19.29 -17.83
N ALA A 136 -11.96 -18.14 -17.85
CA ALA A 136 -12.62 -16.87 -17.60
C ALA A 136 -13.81 -16.64 -18.55
N SER A 137 -13.75 -17.16 -19.78
CA SER A 137 -14.81 -17.11 -20.78
C SER A 137 -16.07 -17.92 -20.40
N ASP A 138 -15.97 -18.85 -19.46
CA ASP A 138 -17.15 -19.60 -18.96
C ASP A 138 -18.04 -18.71 -18.08
N TYR A 139 -17.52 -17.62 -17.54
CA TYR A 139 -18.18 -16.69 -16.64
C TYR A 139 -18.41 -15.30 -17.25
N LEU A 140 -17.50 -14.86 -18.13
CA LEU A 140 -17.43 -13.50 -18.65
C LEU A 140 -17.43 -13.50 -20.18
N PRO A 141 -18.56 -13.10 -20.84
CA PRO A 141 -18.64 -13.08 -22.29
C PRO A 141 -17.56 -12.25 -23.01
N GLY A 142 -17.00 -11.20 -22.36
CA GLY A 142 -15.91 -10.41 -22.91
C GLY A 142 -14.63 -11.20 -23.17
N PHE A 143 -14.48 -12.38 -22.55
CA PHE A 143 -13.35 -13.28 -22.77
C PHE A 143 -13.59 -14.32 -23.89
N ASP A 144 -14.78 -14.37 -24.51
CA ASP A 144 -15.06 -15.30 -25.61
C ASP A 144 -14.52 -14.77 -26.95
N ASN A 145 -13.22 -14.54 -27.00
CA ASN A 145 -12.46 -14.11 -28.19
C ASN A 145 -11.17 -14.92 -28.34
N ASP A 146 -10.50 -14.80 -29.48
CA ASP A 146 -9.35 -15.66 -29.80
C ASP A 146 -8.13 -15.41 -28.90
N ASP A 147 -7.96 -14.19 -28.36
CA ASP A 147 -6.81 -13.78 -27.56
C ASP A 147 -6.97 -14.12 -26.07
N ALA A 148 -8.18 -13.97 -25.51
CA ALA A 148 -8.44 -14.08 -24.07
C ALA A 148 -9.11 -15.39 -23.63
N ARG A 149 -9.72 -16.16 -24.57
CA ARG A 149 -10.51 -17.36 -24.26
C ARG A 149 -9.77 -18.41 -23.45
N GLY A 150 -8.44 -18.50 -23.61
CA GLY A 150 -7.61 -19.50 -22.93
C GLY A 150 -7.20 -19.14 -21.50
N ILE A 151 -7.60 -17.99 -20.98
CA ILE A 151 -7.22 -17.55 -19.64
C ILE A 151 -7.96 -18.37 -18.59
N THR A 152 -7.22 -19.02 -17.67
CA THR A 152 -7.76 -19.85 -16.60
C THR A 152 -7.85 -19.12 -15.26
N ILE A 153 -8.66 -19.66 -14.33
CA ILE A 153 -8.73 -19.19 -12.94
C ILE A 153 -7.36 -19.25 -12.25
N GLU A 154 -6.59 -20.32 -12.48
CA GLU A 154 -5.24 -20.45 -11.92
C GLU A 154 -4.31 -19.33 -12.42
N GLN A 155 -4.36 -18.99 -13.71
CA GLN A 155 -3.55 -17.92 -14.27
C GLN A 155 -3.92 -16.54 -13.71
N LEU A 156 -5.20 -16.30 -13.40
CA LEU A 156 -5.64 -15.09 -12.70
C LEU A 156 -5.11 -15.06 -11.27
N LEU A 157 -5.26 -16.15 -10.51
CA LEU A 157 -4.81 -16.28 -9.12
C LEU A 157 -3.28 -16.12 -8.97
N THR A 158 -2.51 -16.50 -9.98
CA THR A 158 -1.03 -16.50 -9.95
C THR A 158 -0.41 -15.33 -10.72
N HIS A 159 -1.20 -14.35 -11.18
CA HIS A 159 -0.74 -13.23 -12.02
C HIS A 159 0.01 -13.68 -13.27
N ARG A 160 -0.51 -14.71 -13.94
CA ARG A 160 0.04 -15.26 -15.20
C ARG A 160 -0.94 -15.16 -16.37
N SER A 161 -2.01 -14.40 -16.22
CA SER A 161 -3.03 -14.23 -17.25
C SER A 161 -2.59 -13.42 -18.47
N GLY A 162 -1.51 -12.65 -18.35
CA GLY A 162 -1.07 -11.71 -19.39
C GLY A 162 -1.88 -10.42 -19.47
N LEU A 163 -2.90 -10.24 -18.61
CA LEU A 163 -3.71 -9.02 -18.58
C LEU A 163 -2.89 -7.82 -18.07
N PRO A 164 -3.23 -6.59 -18.48
CA PRO A 164 -2.47 -5.39 -18.16
C PRO A 164 -2.35 -5.15 -16.65
N LEU A 165 -1.33 -4.35 -16.26
CA LEU A 165 -1.13 -3.98 -14.86
C LEU A 165 -2.38 -3.34 -14.28
N THR A 166 -2.95 -2.36 -14.98
CA THR A 166 -4.14 -1.64 -14.54
C THR A 166 -4.90 -1.03 -15.71
N VAL A 167 -6.17 -0.76 -15.53
CA VAL A 167 -7.04 -0.05 -16.46
C VAL A 167 -7.63 1.23 -15.82
N LEU A 168 -6.86 1.89 -14.95
CA LEU A 168 -7.33 3.06 -14.18
C LEU A 168 -7.88 4.21 -15.03
N SER A 169 -7.40 4.39 -16.27
CA SER A 169 -8.02 5.33 -17.20
C SER A 169 -9.39 4.82 -17.61
N GLY A 170 -10.44 5.59 -17.33
CA GLY A 170 -11.82 5.25 -17.71
C GLY A 170 -12.55 4.28 -16.78
N THR A 171 -11.99 3.88 -15.62
CA THR A 171 -12.69 2.99 -14.68
C THR A 171 -14.00 3.58 -14.13
N ARG A 172 -14.12 4.90 -14.05
CA ARG A 172 -15.37 5.59 -13.71
C ARG A 172 -16.44 5.53 -14.81
N ASP A 173 -16.05 5.18 -16.05
CA ASP A 173 -16.97 5.02 -17.17
C ASP A 173 -17.77 3.70 -17.06
N TYR A 174 -17.28 2.73 -16.29
CA TYR A 174 -17.96 1.47 -16.05
C TYR A 174 -18.91 1.57 -14.85
N LYS A 175 -20.09 0.96 -15.01
CA LYS A 175 -21.16 1.02 -13.99
C LYS A 175 -21.07 -0.11 -12.95
N SER A 176 -20.19 -1.07 -13.16
CA SER A 176 -20.03 -2.25 -12.29
C SER A 176 -18.70 -2.96 -12.57
N LEU A 177 -18.25 -3.75 -11.60
CA LEU A 177 -17.11 -4.63 -11.74
C LEU A 177 -17.26 -5.59 -12.93
N LEU A 178 -18.47 -6.16 -13.12
CA LEU A 178 -18.77 -7.04 -14.24
C LEU A 178 -18.61 -6.36 -15.60
N ALA A 179 -19.06 -5.10 -15.73
CA ALA A 179 -18.90 -4.35 -16.98
C ALA A 179 -17.42 -4.05 -17.29
N MET A 180 -16.65 -3.67 -16.26
CA MET A 180 -15.21 -3.44 -16.38
C MET A 180 -14.46 -4.73 -16.74
N ALA A 181 -14.76 -5.83 -16.08
CA ALA A 181 -14.12 -7.12 -16.34
C ALA A 181 -14.36 -7.62 -17.78
N ASN A 182 -15.57 -7.45 -18.31
CA ASN A 182 -15.85 -7.79 -19.72
C ASN A 182 -15.04 -6.91 -20.69
N ALA A 183 -14.94 -5.61 -20.42
CA ALA A 183 -14.13 -4.73 -21.25
C ALA A 183 -12.62 -5.07 -21.19
N ILE A 184 -12.12 -5.52 -20.04
CA ILE A 184 -10.74 -6.04 -19.92
C ILE A 184 -10.56 -7.26 -20.83
N GLY A 185 -11.50 -8.20 -20.82
CA GLY A 185 -11.48 -9.38 -21.69
C GLY A 185 -11.53 -9.03 -23.18
N GLU A 186 -12.34 -8.05 -23.56
CA GLU A 186 -12.41 -7.54 -24.94
C GLU A 186 -11.09 -6.89 -25.39
N GLY A 187 -10.35 -6.24 -24.46
CA GLY A 187 -9.02 -5.70 -24.70
C GLY A 187 -7.92 -6.76 -24.86
N GLY A 188 -8.12 -7.92 -24.26
CA GLY A 188 -7.21 -9.06 -24.30
C GLY A 188 -5.93 -8.92 -23.47
N PRO A 189 -5.10 -9.98 -23.44
CA PRO A 189 -3.82 -9.98 -22.74
C PRO A 189 -2.73 -9.29 -23.58
N GLU A 190 -1.75 -8.69 -22.91
CA GLU A 190 -0.57 -8.04 -23.56
C GLU A 190 0.46 -9.06 -24.05
N PHE A 191 0.40 -10.29 -23.54
CA PHE A 191 1.27 -11.41 -23.94
C PHE A 191 0.58 -12.75 -23.64
N GLU A 192 1.16 -13.84 -24.15
CA GLU A 192 0.62 -15.19 -24.08
C GLU A 192 0.30 -15.60 -22.63
N PRO A 193 -0.95 -15.94 -22.29
CA PRO A 193 -1.34 -16.42 -20.98
C PRO A 193 -0.51 -17.63 -20.53
N GLY A 194 -0.07 -17.61 -19.26
CA GLY A 194 0.77 -18.66 -18.69
C GLY A 194 2.27 -18.53 -18.97
N SER A 195 2.71 -17.64 -19.88
CA SER A 195 4.11 -17.57 -20.30
C SER A 195 5.05 -17.01 -19.24
N LYS A 196 4.59 -16.04 -18.42
CA LYS A 196 5.40 -15.45 -17.34
C LYS A 196 4.51 -14.87 -16.23
N PHE A 197 5.14 -14.61 -15.08
CA PHE A 197 4.53 -13.79 -14.03
C PHE A 197 4.47 -12.33 -14.49
N TRP A 198 3.30 -11.71 -14.32
CA TRP A 198 3.10 -10.29 -14.56
C TRP A 198 1.99 -9.77 -13.66
N TYR A 199 2.37 -9.01 -12.65
CA TYR A 199 1.43 -8.48 -11.69
C TYR A 199 0.31 -7.67 -12.38
N SER A 200 -0.95 -7.99 -12.07
CA SER A 200 -2.10 -7.43 -12.76
C SER A 200 -3.25 -7.11 -11.79
N ASP A 201 -3.56 -5.83 -11.64
CA ASP A 201 -4.80 -5.38 -10.99
C ASP A 201 -6.01 -5.83 -11.83
N ALA A 202 -5.93 -5.62 -13.15
CA ALA A 202 -6.98 -6.01 -14.09
C ALA A 202 -7.33 -7.51 -13.98
N GLY A 203 -6.32 -8.38 -13.86
CA GLY A 203 -6.53 -9.82 -13.64
C GLY A 203 -7.27 -10.14 -12.35
N THR A 204 -7.00 -9.39 -11.27
CA THR A 204 -7.68 -9.59 -10.00
C THR A 204 -9.10 -9.01 -10.01
N ASP A 205 -9.33 -7.92 -10.73
CA ASP A 205 -10.69 -7.38 -10.92
C ASP A 205 -11.56 -8.34 -11.75
N VAL A 206 -10.98 -8.99 -12.76
CA VAL A 206 -11.61 -10.09 -13.51
C VAL A 206 -11.94 -11.26 -12.58
N LEU A 207 -11.01 -11.66 -11.70
CA LEU A 207 -11.26 -12.71 -10.70
C LEU A 207 -12.41 -12.32 -9.76
N GLY A 208 -12.47 -11.06 -9.30
CA GLY A 208 -13.58 -10.54 -8.50
C GLY A 208 -14.94 -10.64 -9.22
N ALA A 209 -14.98 -10.29 -10.51
CA ALA A 209 -16.19 -10.43 -11.32
C ALA A 209 -16.59 -11.91 -11.52
N ILE A 210 -15.64 -12.82 -11.62
CA ILE A 210 -15.90 -14.26 -11.67
C ILE A 210 -16.48 -14.75 -10.33
N VAL A 211 -15.98 -14.24 -9.20
CA VAL A 211 -16.58 -14.51 -7.87
C VAL A 211 -18.04 -14.08 -7.84
N GLU A 212 -18.41 -12.90 -8.38
CA GLU A 212 -19.81 -12.48 -8.50
C GLU A 212 -20.65 -13.47 -9.33
N GLN A 213 -20.15 -13.88 -10.49
CA GLN A 213 -20.88 -14.78 -11.39
C GLN A 213 -21.05 -16.19 -10.80
N ALA A 214 -20.01 -16.73 -10.19
CA ALA A 214 -20.03 -18.07 -9.61
C ALA A 214 -20.81 -18.16 -8.30
N SER A 215 -20.82 -17.08 -7.50
CA SER A 215 -21.57 -17.01 -6.24
C SER A 215 -23.04 -16.66 -6.45
N GLY A 216 -23.34 -15.78 -7.41
CA GLY A 216 -24.64 -15.15 -7.61
C GLY A 216 -24.92 -13.97 -6.68
N SER A 217 -23.91 -13.46 -5.97
CA SER A 217 -23.93 -12.28 -5.10
C SER A 217 -22.92 -11.26 -5.61
N SER A 218 -23.02 -9.99 -5.20
CA SER A 218 -21.95 -9.03 -5.44
C SER A 218 -20.66 -9.45 -4.74
N LEU A 219 -19.49 -8.98 -5.23
CA LEU A 219 -18.20 -9.25 -4.59
C LEU A 219 -18.21 -8.79 -3.13
N GLU A 220 -18.76 -7.61 -2.88
CA GLU A 220 -18.89 -7.02 -1.54
C GLU A 220 -19.71 -7.93 -0.61
N GLU A 221 -20.92 -8.34 -1.02
CA GLU A 221 -21.77 -9.22 -0.23
C GLU A 221 -21.08 -10.56 0.03
N PHE A 222 -20.50 -11.18 -1.00
CA PHE A 222 -19.86 -12.48 -0.86
C PHE A 222 -18.64 -12.42 0.09
N VAL A 223 -17.76 -11.44 -0.08
CA VAL A 223 -16.58 -11.28 0.78
C VAL A 223 -17.01 -10.96 2.22
N THR A 224 -18.01 -10.09 2.40
CA THR A 224 -18.52 -9.74 3.73
C THR A 224 -19.07 -10.97 4.44
N ASP A 225 -20.01 -11.70 3.82
CA ASP A 225 -20.72 -12.81 4.44
C ASP A 225 -19.83 -14.04 4.67
N ARG A 226 -18.93 -14.34 3.73
CA ARG A 226 -18.17 -15.58 3.72
C ARG A 226 -16.75 -15.45 4.33
N LEU A 227 -16.23 -14.22 4.45
CA LEU A 227 -14.88 -14.00 4.90
C LEU A 227 -14.80 -12.97 6.06
N LEU A 228 -15.26 -11.73 5.86
CA LEU A 228 -15.07 -10.67 6.84
C LEU A 228 -15.84 -10.91 8.15
N GLU A 229 -17.14 -11.20 8.07
CA GLU A 229 -17.96 -11.48 9.26
C GLU A 229 -17.48 -12.72 10.02
N PRO A 230 -17.24 -13.89 9.37
CA PRO A 230 -16.75 -15.06 10.06
C PRO A 230 -15.37 -14.91 10.69
N LEU A 231 -14.51 -14.03 10.13
CA LEU A 231 -13.21 -13.67 10.70
C LEU A 231 -13.32 -12.61 11.81
N GLY A 232 -14.49 -11.95 11.95
CA GLY A 232 -14.67 -10.84 12.88
C GLY A 232 -13.93 -9.57 12.46
N MET A 233 -13.72 -9.37 11.15
CA MET A 233 -13.10 -8.17 10.55
C MET A 233 -14.16 -7.07 10.38
N VAL A 234 -14.71 -6.61 11.49
CA VAL A 234 -15.90 -5.74 11.53
C VAL A 234 -15.68 -4.32 10.99
N ASP A 235 -14.43 -3.89 10.99
CA ASP A 235 -14.00 -2.58 10.48
C ASP A 235 -13.38 -2.68 9.07
N THR A 236 -13.47 -3.85 8.42
CA THR A 236 -13.04 -4.04 7.03
C THR A 236 -14.26 -4.02 6.11
N TYR A 237 -14.24 -3.20 5.05
CA TYR A 237 -15.39 -3.02 4.18
C TYR A 237 -15.03 -2.38 2.82
N TYR A 238 -15.94 -2.49 1.85
CA TYR A 238 -15.86 -1.74 0.60
C TYR A 238 -16.55 -0.38 0.75
N ALA A 239 -15.83 0.72 0.52
CA ALA A 239 -16.36 2.07 0.74
C ALA A 239 -17.06 2.60 -0.52
N GLY A 240 -18.25 2.09 -0.79
CA GLY A 240 -19.13 2.61 -1.85
C GLY A 240 -20.27 3.50 -1.36
N ASP A 241 -20.58 3.48 -0.06
CA ASP A 241 -21.65 4.29 0.55
C ASP A 241 -21.06 5.56 1.17
N PRO A 242 -21.37 6.77 0.63
CA PRO A 242 -20.89 8.03 1.18
C PRO A 242 -21.49 8.38 2.56
N GLU A 243 -22.52 7.66 3.00
CA GLU A 243 -23.14 7.85 4.32
C GLU A 243 -22.65 6.82 5.36
N ASP A 244 -21.71 5.95 5.03
CA ASP A 244 -21.16 4.98 5.97
C ASP A 244 -20.46 5.68 7.14
N PRO A 245 -20.91 5.48 8.40
CA PRO A 245 -20.32 6.16 9.57
C PRO A 245 -18.86 5.79 9.81
N ARG A 246 -18.35 4.70 9.22
CA ARG A 246 -16.94 4.30 9.31
C ARG A 246 -16.04 5.26 8.55
N LEU A 247 -16.56 6.03 7.58
CA LEU A 247 -15.79 7.05 6.85
C LEU A 247 -15.17 8.11 7.77
N ASP A 248 -15.81 8.43 8.90
CA ASP A 248 -15.26 9.38 9.88
C ASP A 248 -13.91 8.93 10.47
N ARG A 249 -13.57 7.64 10.35
CA ARG A 249 -12.30 7.05 10.83
C ARG A 249 -11.30 6.79 9.71
N VAL A 250 -11.67 7.01 8.46
CA VAL A 250 -10.78 6.76 7.32
C VAL A 250 -9.70 7.84 7.22
N ALA A 251 -8.47 7.41 6.99
CA ALA A 251 -7.36 8.31 6.74
C ALA A 251 -7.45 8.95 5.36
N SER A 252 -7.15 10.25 5.28
CA SER A 252 -6.96 10.95 4.01
C SER A 252 -5.76 10.39 3.25
N LEU A 253 -5.84 10.37 1.91
CA LEU A 253 -4.81 9.83 1.03
C LEU A 253 -3.84 10.93 0.61
N TYR A 254 -2.56 10.66 0.76
CA TYR A 254 -1.47 11.56 0.39
C TYR A 254 -0.59 10.97 -0.69
N GLY A 255 -0.21 11.79 -1.65
CA GLY A 255 0.80 11.48 -2.66
C GLY A 255 1.95 12.48 -2.58
N GLY A 256 3.16 12.03 -2.87
CA GLY A 256 4.33 12.88 -2.84
C GLY A 256 5.57 12.19 -2.29
N GLY A 257 6.35 12.92 -1.53
CA GLY A 257 7.60 12.47 -0.91
C GLY A 257 7.96 13.31 0.30
N VAL A 258 9.16 13.15 0.80
CA VAL A 258 9.66 13.85 1.99
C VAL A 258 9.41 15.36 1.90
N GLY A 259 8.68 15.90 2.88
CA GLY A 259 8.37 17.33 2.96
C GLY A 259 7.39 17.89 1.91
N SER A 260 6.91 17.07 0.97
CA SER A 260 6.06 17.53 -0.16
C SER A 260 4.75 16.76 -0.34
N TRP A 261 4.14 16.33 0.76
CA TRP A 261 2.88 15.57 0.74
C TRP A 261 1.70 16.44 0.31
N ASN A 262 0.93 15.95 -0.65
CA ASN A 262 -0.34 16.55 -1.09
C ASN A 262 -1.48 15.59 -0.79
N ARG A 263 -2.53 16.09 -0.13
CA ARG A 263 -3.78 15.35 0.02
C ARG A 263 -4.50 15.32 -1.33
N PHE A 264 -4.75 14.13 -1.88
CA PHE A 264 -5.47 13.98 -3.15
C PHE A 264 -6.87 13.39 -2.98
N TRP A 265 -7.19 12.86 -1.79
CA TRP A 265 -8.52 12.39 -1.43
C TRP A 265 -8.71 12.42 0.09
N GLY A 266 -9.95 12.62 0.54
CA GLY A 266 -10.37 12.50 1.93
C GLY A 266 -11.80 11.98 2.07
N PRO A 267 -12.21 11.57 3.28
CA PRO A 267 -13.52 10.96 3.53
C PRO A 267 -14.73 11.81 3.17
N ALA A 268 -14.55 13.14 3.08
CA ALA A 268 -15.59 14.07 2.68
C ALA A 268 -15.74 14.24 1.15
N ASP A 269 -14.80 13.67 0.38
CA ASP A 269 -14.85 13.70 -1.07
C ASP A 269 -15.79 12.58 -1.59
N GLU A 270 -16.11 12.58 -2.89
CA GLU A 270 -16.83 11.45 -3.49
C GLU A 270 -16.08 10.13 -3.28
N PRO A 271 -16.77 8.99 -3.18
CA PRO A 271 -16.11 7.70 -2.99
C PRO A 271 -14.97 7.48 -4.00
N PHE A 272 -13.80 7.11 -3.48
CA PHE A 272 -12.62 6.89 -4.31
C PHE A 272 -12.86 5.75 -5.34
N TYR A 273 -13.59 4.72 -4.92
CA TYR A 273 -14.03 3.62 -5.77
C TYR A 273 -15.55 3.67 -5.92
N PRO A 274 -16.09 3.72 -7.15
CA PRO A 274 -17.52 3.82 -7.39
C PRO A 274 -18.28 2.51 -7.12
N TYR A 275 -17.58 1.39 -7.01
CA TYR A 275 -18.08 0.04 -6.67
C TYR A 275 -16.92 -0.82 -6.17
N ALA A 276 -17.20 -2.01 -5.65
CA ALA A 276 -16.18 -2.95 -5.18
C ALA A 276 -15.28 -3.42 -6.33
N TRP A 277 -13.95 -3.27 -6.16
CA TRP A 277 -12.95 -3.82 -7.06
C TRP A 277 -12.25 -4.99 -6.39
N GLY A 278 -11.93 -6.04 -7.17
CA GLY A 278 -11.21 -7.20 -6.66
C GLY A 278 -9.78 -6.87 -6.24
N SER A 279 -9.19 -5.83 -6.82
CA SER A 279 -7.76 -5.56 -6.71
C SER A 279 -7.37 -4.59 -5.58
N GLN A 280 -8.25 -3.65 -5.13
CA GLN A 280 -7.75 -2.55 -4.29
C GLN A 280 -8.77 -1.66 -3.55
N SER A 281 -10.02 -2.04 -3.41
CA SER A 281 -11.06 -1.14 -2.91
C SER A 281 -11.49 -1.34 -1.45
N LEU A 282 -10.86 -2.25 -0.71
CA LEU A 282 -11.14 -2.44 0.70
C LEU A 282 -10.49 -1.36 1.57
N TYR A 283 -11.22 -0.97 2.59
CA TYR A 283 -10.72 -0.24 3.75
C TYR A 283 -10.61 -1.19 4.93
N SER A 284 -9.55 -1.08 5.71
CA SER A 284 -9.29 -1.95 6.85
C SER A 284 -8.40 -1.25 7.88
N ARG A 285 -8.19 -1.92 9.02
CA ARG A 285 -7.20 -1.54 10.03
C ARG A 285 -6.25 -2.70 10.33
N PRO A 286 -5.07 -2.44 10.91
CA PRO A 286 -4.10 -3.49 11.19
C PRO A 286 -4.68 -4.66 11.99
N LEU A 287 -5.47 -4.40 13.02
CA LEU A 287 -6.01 -5.44 13.90
C LEU A 287 -7.01 -6.37 13.18
N ASP A 288 -7.79 -5.86 12.24
CA ASP A 288 -8.69 -6.68 11.42
C ASP A 288 -7.90 -7.52 10.42
N TYR A 289 -6.90 -6.91 9.75
CA TYR A 289 -6.10 -7.63 8.78
C TYR A 289 -5.23 -8.72 9.44
N ALA A 290 -4.80 -8.52 10.67
CA ALA A 290 -4.12 -9.55 11.47
C ALA A 290 -4.98 -10.82 11.65
N ARG A 291 -6.32 -10.70 11.73
CA ARG A 291 -7.23 -11.86 11.80
C ARG A 291 -7.19 -12.69 10.51
N PHE A 292 -7.06 -12.01 9.37
CA PHE A 292 -6.89 -12.69 8.08
C PHE A 292 -5.54 -13.44 8.01
N LEU A 293 -4.44 -12.81 8.43
CA LEU A 293 -3.14 -13.48 8.49
C LEU A 293 -3.15 -14.65 9.48
N ALA A 294 -3.78 -14.49 10.64
CA ALA A 294 -3.92 -15.56 11.62
C ALA A 294 -4.68 -16.76 11.05
N MET A 295 -5.73 -16.55 10.27
CA MET A 295 -6.46 -17.61 9.57
C MET A 295 -5.54 -18.38 8.61
N TRP A 296 -4.65 -17.70 7.88
CA TRP A 296 -3.65 -18.38 7.04
C TRP A 296 -2.68 -19.22 7.87
N MET A 297 -2.18 -18.68 9.00
CA MET A 297 -1.27 -19.39 9.91
C MET A 297 -1.92 -20.58 10.61
N ASP A 298 -3.26 -20.58 10.75
CA ASP A 298 -4.06 -21.63 11.38
C ASP A 298 -4.74 -22.57 10.35
N ASP A 299 -4.09 -22.77 9.18
CA ASP A 299 -4.57 -23.65 8.12
C ASP A 299 -6.05 -23.41 7.71
N GLY A 300 -6.48 -22.14 7.72
CA GLY A 300 -7.82 -21.70 7.34
C GLY A 300 -8.86 -21.72 8.47
N LEU A 301 -8.45 -21.83 9.74
CA LEU A 301 -9.33 -21.70 10.90
C LEU A 301 -9.35 -20.26 11.46
N SER A 302 -10.51 -19.88 11.98
CA SER A 302 -10.68 -18.73 12.86
C SER A 302 -11.36 -19.21 14.14
N GLY A 303 -10.60 -19.41 15.21
CA GLY A 303 -11.07 -20.16 16.36
C GLY A 303 -11.52 -21.58 15.96
N ASP A 304 -12.77 -21.92 16.26
CA ASP A 304 -13.36 -23.23 15.86
C ASP A 304 -14.04 -23.20 14.47
N THR A 305 -14.04 -22.05 13.78
CA THR A 305 -14.71 -21.87 12.49
C THR A 305 -13.76 -22.11 11.33
N ARG A 306 -14.13 -23.02 10.42
CA ARG A 306 -13.41 -23.26 9.18
C ARG A 306 -13.82 -22.22 8.13
N ILE A 307 -12.87 -21.41 7.68
CA ILE A 307 -13.03 -20.38 6.63
C ILE A 307 -12.59 -20.95 5.29
N LEU A 308 -11.38 -21.53 5.25
CA LEU A 308 -10.78 -22.17 4.08
C LEU A 308 -10.39 -23.61 4.44
N SER A 309 -10.41 -24.52 3.45
CA SER A 309 -9.79 -25.83 3.65
C SER A 309 -8.27 -25.71 3.81
N PRO A 310 -7.58 -26.65 4.48
CA PRO A 310 -6.12 -26.68 4.51
C PRO A 310 -5.52 -26.73 3.10
N GLU A 311 -6.19 -27.40 2.18
CA GLU A 311 -5.78 -27.51 0.78
C GLU A 311 -5.86 -26.14 0.06
N ALA A 312 -6.87 -25.32 0.36
CA ALA A 312 -7.01 -23.97 -0.16
C ALA A 312 -5.88 -23.06 0.35
N VAL A 313 -5.61 -23.11 1.66
CA VAL A 313 -4.47 -22.37 2.26
C VAL A 313 -3.16 -22.82 1.64
N ALA A 314 -2.93 -24.12 1.51
CA ALA A 314 -1.72 -24.65 0.88
C ALA A 314 -1.56 -24.16 -0.56
N ARG A 315 -2.64 -24.08 -1.35
CA ARG A 315 -2.58 -23.49 -2.71
C ARG A 315 -2.19 -22.01 -2.68
N MET A 316 -2.78 -21.23 -1.76
CA MET A 316 -2.48 -19.81 -1.64
C MET A 316 -1.02 -19.56 -1.24
N LEU A 317 -0.49 -20.34 -0.31
CA LEU A 317 0.82 -20.16 0.31
C LEU A 317 1.95 -21.00 -0.31
N THR A 318 1.70 -21.64 -1.45
CA THR A 318 2.77 -22.32 -2.22
C THR A 318 3.36 -21.35 -3.24
N PRO A 319 4.69 -21.13 -3.24
CA PRO A 319 5.35 -20.33 -4.27
C PRO A 319 5.04 -20.86 -5.68
N ALA A 320 4.35 -20.06 -6.48
CA ALA A 320 3.94 -20.40 -7.84
C ALA A 320 4.80 -19.70 -8.92
N ALA A 321 5.33 -18.52 -8.60
CA ALA A 321 6.20 -17.78 -9.50
C ALA A 321 7.13 -16.87 -8.69
N ARG A 322 8.36 -16.64 -9.21
CA ARG A 322 9.24 -15.58 -8.70
C ARG A 322 8.61 -14.22 -9.02
N MET A 323 8.60 -13.32 -8.05
CA MET A 323 8.10 -11.96 -8.27
C MET A 323 9.09 -11.14 -9.11
N GLY A 324 8.57 -10.44 -10.12
CA GLY A 324 9.26 -9.36 -10.82
C GLY A 324 8.84 -7.99 -10.31
N GLN A 325 9.62 -6.97 -10.62
CA GLN A 325 9.24 -5.58 -10.36
C GLN A 325 8.04 -5.20 -11.25
N LEU A 326 7.18 -4.31 -10.73
CA LEU A 326 6.02 -3.84 -11.48
C LEU A 326 6.45 -3.21 -12.82
N GLY A 327 5.90 -3.73 -13.92
CA GLY A 327 6.18 -3.24 -15.26
C GLY A 327 7.58 -3.61 -15.80
N SER A 328 8.29 -4.58 -15.20
CA SER A 328 9.65 -4.97 -15.56
C SER A 328 9.86 -6.46 -15.35
N ASP A 329 10.80 -7.05 -16.11
CA ASP A 329 11.27 -8.43 -15.90
C ASP A 329 12.38 -8.52 -14.82
N ALA A 330 12.78 -7.40 -14.21
CA ALA A 330 13.75 -7.40 -13.10
C ALA A 330 13.17 -8.08 -11.84
N PRO A 331 13.99 -8.78 -11.04
CA PRO A 331 13.55 -9.36 -9.78
C PRO A 331 12.96 -8.33 -8.83
N PHE A 332 11.94 -8.72 -8.07
CA PHE A 332 11.41 -7.87 -7.02
C PHE A 332 12.45 -7.70 -5.91
N PRO A 333 12.77 -6.46 -5.50
CA PRO A 333 13.73 -6.23 -4.43
C PRO A 333 13.16 -6.75 -3.11
N THR A 334 13.98 -7.47 -2.33
CA THR A 334 13.62 -7.89 -0.97
C THR A 334 14.53 -7.20 0.04
N GLN A 335 13.95 -6.78 1.15
CA GLN A 335 14.65 -6.23 2.30
C GLN A 335 14.95 -7.33 3.35
N PHE A 336 14.55 -8.56 3.10
CA PHE A 336 14.84 -9.71 3.96
C PHE A 336 16.04 -10.49 3.44
N PRO A 337 17.23 -10.37 4.08
CA PRO A 337 18.46 -10.96 3.59
C PRO A 337 18.37 -12.48 3.39
N GLY A 338 18.84 -12.95 2.25
CA GLY A 338 18.88 -14.38 1.92
C GLY A 338 17.55 -14.97 1.46
N LEU A 339 16.47 -14.18 1.42
CA LEU A 339 15.17 -14.62 0.93
C LEU A 339 14.89 -14.09 -0.47
N THR A 340 14.10 -14.83 -1.22
CA THR A 340 13.58 -14.48 -2.54
C THR A 340 12.07 -14.26 -2.44
N ALA A 341 11.58 -13.22 -3.11
CA ALA A 341 10.15 -12.92 -3.17
C ALA A 341 9.45 -13.78 -4.23
N TYR A 342 8.38 -14.45 -3.82
CA TYR A 342 7.51 -15.27 -4.68
C TYR A 342 6.07 -14.79 -4.58
N HIS A 343 5.30 -15.13 -5.59
CA HIS A 343 3.86 -15.02 -5.56
C HIS A 343 3.22 -16.41 -5.52
N GLY A 344 2.32 -16.62 -4.56
CA GLY A 344 1.42 -17.77 -4.53
C GLY A 344 0.12 -17.47 -5.25
N GLN A 345 -0.99 -18.06 -4.82
CA GLN A 345 -2.32 -17.68 -5.31
C GLN A 345 -2.86 -16.48 -4.50
N MET A 346 -2.58 -15.27 -4.98
CA MET A 346 -2.89 -13.99 -4.31
C MET A 346 -2.22 -13.83 -2.93
N ALA A 347 -1.01 -14.36 -2.76
CA ALA A 347 -0.19 -14.16 -1.57
C ALA A 347 1.24 -13.78 -1.99
N VAL A 348 1.87 -12.86 -1.25
CA VAL A 348 3.31 -12.58 -1.33
C VAL A 348 4.02 -13.42 -0.31
N LEU A 349 5.07 -14.09 -0.74
CA LEU A 349 5.79 -15.09 0.04
C LEU A 349 7.29 -14.82 -0.07
N TYR A 350 8.01 -14.93 1.04
CA TYR A 350 9.47 -14.92 1.02
C TYR A 350 9.98 -16.28 1.49
N ALA A 351 10.84 -16.87 0.70
CA ALA A 351 11.39 -18.21 0.96
C ALA A 351 12.86 -18.28 0.54
N ASP A 352 13.57 -19.27 1.10
CA ASP A 352 14.91 -19.64 0.63
C ASP A 352 14.83 -20.20 -0.79
N GLY A 353 15.85 -19.92 -1.59
CA GLY A 353 16.03 -20.51 -2.90
C GLY A 353 15.97 -19.49 -4.03
N ASP A 354 16.59 -19.86 -5.14
CA ASP A 354 16.58 -19.11 -6.39
C ASP A 354 16.15 -20.08 -7.50
N PRO A 355 14.83 -20.14 -7.81
CA PRO A 355 14.37 -20.99 -8.90
C PRO A 355 14.91 -20.44 -10.21
N ALA A 356 15.35 -21.30 -11.09
CA ALA A 356 15.52 -20.95 -12.48
C ALA A 356 14.17 -20.52 -13.05
N ASP A 357 14.14 -19.32 -13.62
CA ASP A 357 13.04 -18.69 -14.37
C ASP A 357 11.63 -19.27 -14.20
N GLY A 358 10.95 -18.84 -13.13
CA GLY A 358 9.49 -18.94 -13.01
C GLY A 358 8.90 -20.32 -12.75
N GLU A 359 9.71 -21.33 -12.49
CA GLU A 359 9.21 -22.65 -12.10
C GLU A 359 8.71 -22.64 -10.66
N PRO A 360 7.58 -23.32 -10.37
CA PRO A 360 7.11 -23.52 -9.00
C PRO A 360 8.20 -24.21 -8.15
N LEU A 361 8.34 -23.81 -6.90
CA LEU A 361 9.22 -24.46 -5.93
C LEU A 361 8.44 -25.49 -5.08
N PRO A 362 8.18 -26.70 -5.58
CA PRO A 362 7.41 -27.68 -4.83
C PRO A 362 8.17 -28.08 -3.56
N GLY A 363 7.47 -27.96 -2.42
CA GLY A 363 7.99 -28.35 -1.11
C GLY A 363 8.79 -27.27 -0.38
N VAL A 364 8.96 -26.07 -0.95
CA VAL A 364 9.49 -24.93 -0.23
C VAL A 364 8.39 -24.33 0.62
N GLN A 365 8.66 -24.16 1.92
CA GLN A 365 7.77 -23.45 2.84
C GLN A 365 8.20 -22.00 2.92
N PRO A 366 7.28 -21.05 2.83
CA PRO A 366 7.61 -19.64 2.99
C PRO A 366 8.02 -19.36 4.45
N SER A 367 9.12 -18.63 4.62
CA SER A 367 9.53 -18.09 5.93
C SER A 367 8.69 -16.90 6.35
N ILE A 368 8.20 -16.12 5.37
CA ILE A 368 7.35 -14.94 5.56
C ILE A 368 6.20 -15.02 4.56
N LEU A 369 5.02 -14.67 5.01
CA LEU A 369 3.82 -14.56 4.18
C LEU A 369 3.06 -13.26 4.49
N GLY A 370 2.32 -12.77 3.50
CA GLY A 370 1.51 -11.57 3.68
C GLY A 370 1.24 -10.83 2.38
N TYR A 371 1.12 -9.52 2.48
CA TYR A 371 0.93 -8.62 1.33
C TYR A 371 1.27 -7.17 1.66
N SER A 372 1.40 -6.34 0.60
CA SER A 372 1.61 -4.89 0.71
C SER A 372 0.64 -4.11 -0.16
N GLY A 373 0.46 -2.83 0.16
CA GLY A 373 -0.38 -1.89 -0.58
C GLY A 373 0.39 -0.65 -1.04
N SER A 374 0.03 -0.12 -2.20
CA SER A 374 0.77 0.96 -2.87
C SER A 374 0.80 2.30 -2.11
N ASP A 375 0.00 2.48 -1.06
CA ASP A 375 0.03 3.67 -0.22
C ASP A 375 0.96 3.49 1.01
N GLY A 376 1.74 2.38 1.05
CA GLY A 376 2.74 2.09 2.07
C GLY A 376 2.27 1.14 3.17
N THR A 377 1.12 0.49 3.01
CA THR A 377 0.66 -0.54 3.94
C THR A 377 1.42 -1.85 3.73
N ILE A 378 1.85 -2.50 4.81
CA ILE A 378 2.39 -3.86 4.82
C ILE A 378 1.78 -4.67 5.95
N ALA A 379 1.63 -5.98 5.71
CA ALA A 379 1.22 -6.95 6.71
C ALA A 379 1.99 -8.25 6.47
N TRP A 380 2.94 -8.55 7.35
CA TRP A 380 3.80 -9.71 7.27
C TRP A 380 3.61 -10.62 8.47
N ALA A 381 3.63 -11.91 8.23
CA ALA A 381 3.60 -12.96 9.25
C ALA A 381 4.78 -13.92 9.07
N TRP A 382 5.35 -14.35 10.18
CA TRP A 382 6.41 -15.35 10.32
C TRP A 382 5.83 -16.58 11.03
N PRO A 383 5.32 -17.57 10.29
CA PRO A 383 4.62 -18.73 10.89
C PRO A 383 5.47 -19.49 11.92
N ASP A 384 6.75 -19.71 11.64
CA ASP A 384 7.68 -20.42 12.53
C ASP A 384 7.95 -19.70 13.85
N ARG A 385 7.58 -18.41 13.94
CA ARG A 385 7.77 -17.57 15.13
C ARG A 385 6.45 -17.18 15.79
N ASP A 386 5.33 -17.52 15.20
CA ASP A 386 3.99 -16.98 15.54
C ASP A 386 4.00 -15.46 15.72
N LEU A 387 4.68 -14.76 14.80
CA LEU A 387 4.87 -13.31 14.81
C LEU A 387 4.10 -12.69 13.64
N MET A 388 3.38 -11.59 13.88
CA MET A 388 2.79 -10.75 12.85
C MET A 388 3.18 -9.29 13.10
N ILE A 389 3.58 -8.58 12.02
CA ILE A 389 3.90 -7.16 12.06
C ILE A 389 3.15 -6.48 10.93
N LEU A 390 2.36 -5.47 11.29
CA LEU A 390 1.55 -4.70 10.37
C LEU A 390 1.90 -3.22 10.53
N TYR A 391 2.22 -2.57 9.42
CA TYR A 391 2.46 -1.13 9.37
C TYR A 391 1.58 -0.54 8.28
N PHE A 392 0.67 0.34 8.67
CA PHE A 392 -0.26 0.97 7.76
C PHE A 392 0.00 2.48 7.72
N THR A 393 0.14 3.02 6.52
CA THR A 393 0.23 4.45 6.24
C THR A 393 -0.55 4.79 4.98
N GLN A 394 -0.85 6.07 4.78
CA GLN A 394 -1.51 6.61 3.60
C GLN A 394 -0.61 7.60 2.87
N SER A 395 0.69 7.33 2.84
CA SER A 395 1.74 8.22 2.33
C SER A 395 2.35 7.60 1.06
N ARG A 396 1.62 7.68 -0.05
CA ARG A 396 2.01 7.09 -1.33
C ARG A 396 3.23 7.80 -1.92
N GLY A 397 4.28 7.05 -2.19
CA GLY A 397 5.57 7.55 -2.68
C GLY A 397 6.66 7.59 -1.59
N GLY A 398 6.29 7.46 -0.31
CA GLY A 398 7.24 7.19 0.76
C GLY A 398 7.67 5.72 0.77
N LEU A 399 8.95 5.46 0.96
CA LEU A 399 9.49 4.09 1.04
C LEU A 399 9.57 3.57 2.49
N THR A 400 8.81 4.19 3.42
CA THR A 400 8.88 3.88 4.86
C THR A 400 8.58 2.42 5.18
N ALA A 401 7.66 1.79 4.43
CA ALA A 401 7.35 0.37 4.60
C ALA A 401 8.57 -0.53 4.29
N LEU A 402 9.26 -0.31 3.18
CA LEU A 402 10.45 -1.07 2.79
C LEU A 402 11.62 -0.84 3.76
N ARG A 403 11.80 0.40 4.21
CA ARG A 403 12.80 0.73 5.23
C ARG A 403 12.49 0.06 6.57
N LEU A 404 11.21 0.00 6.93
CA LEU A 404 10.76 -0.67 8.16
C LEU A 404 11.01 -2.18 8.11
N GLU A 405 10.86 -2.83 6.94
CA GLU A 405 11.18 -4.26 6.77
C GLU A 405 12.64 -4.56 7.14
N GLU A 406 13.58 -3.71 6.71
CA GLU A 406 14.99 -3.82 7.08
C GLU A 406 15.21 -3.65 8.59
N GLU A 407 14.51 -2.69 9.22
CA GLU A 407 14.60 -2.47 10.67
C GLU A 407 13.96 -3.60 11.48
N ILE A 408 12.83 -4.16 11.02
CA ILE A 408 12.22 -5.36 11.58
C ILE A 408 13.23 -6.51 11.59
N TRP A 409 13.89 -6.73 10.45
CA TRP A 409 14.92 -7.77 10.36
C TRP A 409 16.02 -7.55 11.38
N ARG A 410 16.59 -6.37 11.39
CA ARG A 410 17.72 -5.99 12.24
C ARG A 410 17.40 -6.00 13.74
N LEU A 411 16.22 -5.52 14.15
CA LEU A 411 15.88 -5.35 15.56
C LEU A 411 15.23 -6.59 16.18
N LEU A 412 14.41 -7.33 15.41
CA LEU A 412 13.58 -8.40 15.96
C LEU A 412 13.98 -9.79 15.46
N LEU A 413 14.43 -9.93 14.21
CA LEU A 413 14.60 -11.24 13.58
C LEU A 413 16.04 -11.76 13.68
N ASP A 414 17.01 -10.93 13.39
CA ASP A 414 18.44 -11.24 13.49
C ASP A 414 19.21 -10.09 14.17
N PRO A 415 18.92 -9.80 15.45
CA PRO A 415 19.57 -8.71 16.14
C PRO A 415 21.09 -8.90 16.21
N PRO A 416 21.88 -7.84 16.11
CA PRO A 416 23.34 -7.91 16.18
C PRO A 416 23.80 -8.62 17.45
N LYS A 417 24.64 -9.64 17.30
CA LYS A 417 25.21 -10.43 18.42
C LYS A 417 26.40 -9.68 19.02
N GLY A 418 26.15 -8.62 19.80
CA GLY A 418 27.23 -7.89 20.48
C GLY A 418 26.79 -6.49 20.91
N PRO A 419 27.65 -5.76 21.63
CA PRO A 419 27.36 -4.38 21.98
C PRO A 419 27.26 -3.55 20.69
N ILE A 420 26.34 -2.57 20.67
CA ILE A 420 26.31 -1.52 19.62
C ILE A 420 27.72 -0.94 19.55
N LEU A 421 28.37 -1.08 18.40
CA LEU A 421 29.73 -0.61 18.21
C LEU A 421 29.72 0.92 18.32
N GLU A 422 30.39 1.45 19.35
CA GLU A 422 30.60 2.91 19.45
C GLU A 422 31.29 3.40 18.18
N VAL A 423 30.90 4.61 17.73
CA VAL A 423 31.55 5.24 16.59
C VAL A 423 33.05 5.41 16.85
N PRO A 424 33.95 4.79 16.08
CA PRO A 424 35.37 4.98 16.27
C PRO A 424 35.74 6.45 16.05
N VAL A 425 36.68 6.95 16.83
CA VAL A 425 37.09 8.38 16.86
C VAL A 425 37.37 8.93 15.44
N GLY A 426 37.91 8.12 14.53
CA GLY A 426 38.23 8.53 13.16
C GLY A 426 37.02 8.65 12.21
N TYR A 427 35.83 8.21 12.63
CA TYR A 427 34.62 8.22 11.78
C TYR A 427 33.63 9.32 12.18
N ALA A 428 33.71 9.84 13.40
CA ALA A 428 32.79 10.86 13.91
C ALA A 428 32.73 12.13 13.05
N GLU A 429 33.83 12.49 12.37
CA GLU A 429 33.91 13.68 11.52
C GLU A 429 33.06 13.59 10.25
N TYR A 430 32.75 12.36 9.78
CA TYR A 430 31.93 12.12 8.59
C TYR A 430 30.44 12.19 8.90
N LEU A 431 30.04 11.92 10.14
CA LEU A 431 28.63 11.84 10.51
C LEU A 431 27.92 13.19 10.41
N GLY A 432 26.62 13.12 10.13
CA GLY A 432 25.69 14.25 10.10
C GLY A 432 25.05 14.48 8.75
N THR A 433 24.32 15.58 8.65
CA THR A 433 23.48 15.94 7.53
C THR A 433 24.26 16.57 6.39
N TYR A 434 23.88 16.21 5.17
CA TYR A 434 24.40 16.71 3.91
C TYR A 434 23.22 17.06 3.00
N THR A 435 23.15 18.29 2.50
CA THR A 435 22.01 18.75 1.70
C THR A 435 22.18 18.40 0.23
N ALA A 436 21.36 17.49 -0.28
CA ALA A 436 21.33 17.09 -1.68
C ALA A 436 20.40 18.00 -2.49
N ASP A 437 20.92 18.55 -3.58
CA ASP A 437 20.17 19.38 -4.52
C ASP A 437 20.58 19.03 -5.96
N PHE A 438 20.23 17.83 -6.41
CA PHE A 438 20.53 17.32 -7.76
C PHE A 438 19.55 16.21 -8.17
N GLY A 439 19.32 16.09 -9.47
CA GLY A 439 18.41 15.06 -10.01
C GLY A 439 17.01 15.15 -9.42
N PRO A 440 16.50 14.06 -8.79
CA PRO A 440 15.20 14.06 -8.12
C PRO A 440 15.24 14.69 -6.71
N PHE A 441 16.43 14.92 -6.14
CA PHE A 441 16.59 15.44 -4.79
C PHE A 441 16.57 16.97 -4.83
N MET A 442 15.66 17.56 -4.08
CA MET A 442 15.51 19.01 -3.97
C MET A 442 15.66 19.42 -2.52
N ASN A 443 16.85 19.94 -2.17
CA ASN A 443 17.15 20.37 -0.80
C ASN A 443 16.87 19.26 0.23
N GLU A 444 17.17 17.98 -0.13
CA GLU A 444 16.92 16.82 0.73
C GLU A 444 18.08 16.54 1.68
N PRO A 445 17.78 16.20 2.95
CA PRO A 445 18.80 15.86 3.94
C PRO A 445 19.29 14.43 3.74
N PHE A 446 20.46 14.23 3.16
CA PHE A 446 21.17 12.97 3.21
C PHE A 446 21.91 12.88 4.56
N GLU A 447 21.82 11.71 5.24
CA GLU A 447 22.51 11.52 6.51
C GLU A 447 23.65 10.52 6.36
N ILE A 448 24.84 10.87 6.83
CA ILE A 448 25.89 9.89 7.08
C ILE A 448 25.80 9.44 8.52
N ILE A 449 25.48 8.17 8.72
CA ILE A 449 25.27 7.55 10.03
C ILE A 449 26.27 6.43 10.28
N TRP A 450 26.45 6.04 11.53
CA TRP A 450 27.19 4.85 11.92
C TRP A 450 26.23 3.72 12.18
N ARG A 451 26.30 2.65 11.39
CA ARG A 451 25.37 1.54 11.44
C ARG A 451 26.12 0.21 11.37
N ASP A 452 25.90 -0.66 12.36
CA ASP A 452 26.43 -2.03 12.42
C ASP A 452 27.95 -2.13 12.14
N GLY A 453 28.70 -1.15 12.64
CA GLY A 453 30.17 -1.13 12.53
C GLY A 453 30.70 -0.53 11.23
N SER A 454 29.86 0.13 10.42
CA SER A 454 30.20 0.77 9.16
C SER A 454 29.59 2.18 9.06
N LEU A 455 30.16 3.03 8.19
CA LEU A 455 29.41 4.21 7.73
C LEU A 455 28.26 3.74 6.85
N ALA A 456 27.16 4.47 6.90
CA ALA A 456 26.05 4.28 5.98
C ALA A 456 25.51 5.64 5.51
N LEU A 457 25.07 5.68 4.25
CA LEU A 457 24.42 6.82 3.64
C LEU A 457 22.90 6.60 3.70
N ASP A 458 22.23 7.36 4.53
CA ASP A 458 20.77 7.39 4.61
C ASP A 458 20.22 8.42 3.62
N VAL A 459 19.50 7.93 2.62
CA VAL A 459 18.81 8.74 1.62
C VAL A 459 17.30 8.66 1.91
N PRO A 460 16.67 9.70 2.45
CA PRO A 460 15.29 9.67 2.98
C PRO A 460 14.23 9.16 2.01
N SER A 461 14.39 9.49 0.72
CA SER A 461 13.49 9.06 -0.36
C SER A 461 13.84 7.67 -0.96
N GLN A 462 14.87 7.00 -0.41
CA GLN A 462 15.36 5.69 -0.85
C GLN A 462 15.68 4.79 0.35
N PHE A 463 16.89 4.20 0.39
CA PHE A 463 17.33 3.25 1.41
C PHE A 463 18.48 3.81 2.25
N ILE A 464 18.84 3.09 3.31
CA ILE A 464 20.08 3.27 4.03
C ILE A 464 21.13 2.38 3.35
N PHE A 465 22.08 2.99 2.68
CA PHE A 465 23.12 2.30 1.94
C PHE A 465 24.37 2.13 2.82
N VAL A 466 24.65 0.90 3.21
CA VAL A 466 25.88 0.60 3.97
C VAL A 466 27.10 0.79 3.07
N LEU A 467 28.11 1.48 3.60
CA LEU A 467 29.36 1.74 2.91
C LEU A 467 30.40 0.68 3.28
N ASP A 468 31.00 0.05 2.29
CA ASP A 468 32.17 -0.81 2.51
C ASP A 468 33.38 0.00 2.95
N PRO A 469 34.32 -0.58 3.71
CA PRO A 469 35.49 0.14 4.19
C PRO A 469 36.22 0.88 3.07
N ALA A 470 36.68 2.12 3.37
CA ALA A 470 37.38 2.94 2.40
C ALA A 470 38.65 2.29 1.84
N ASP A 471 38.92 2.57 0.59
CA ASP A 471 40.19 2.25 -0.03
C ASP A 471 41.34 3.17 0.47
N GLN A 472 42.52 3.04 -0.10
CA GLN A 472 43.70 3.87 0.28
C GLN A 472 43.58 5.36 -0.10
N GLU A 473 42.60 5.70 -0.92
CA GLU A 473 42.29 7.05 -1.39
C GLU A 473 41.10 7.67 -0.65
N GLU A 474 40.66 7.06 0.48
CA GLU A 474 39.50 7.46 1.28
C GLU A 474 38.21 7.47 0.44
N ARG A 475 38.00 6.44 -0.38
CA ARG A 475 36.78 6.22 -1.17
C ARG A 475 36.03 5.00 -0.64
N TRP A 476 34.77 5.17 -0.36
CA TRP A 476 33.82 4.12 0.04
C TRP A 476 32.97 3.73 -1.15
N THR A 477 32.54 2.50 -1.21
CA THR A 477 31.55 2.02 -2.20
C THR A 477 30.27 1.62 -1.48
N LEU A 478 29.12 1.79 -2.12
CA LEU A 478 27.90 1.19 -1.60
C LEU A 478 28.04 -0.33 -1.65
N ARG A 479 27.72 -1.02 -0.55
CA ARG A 479 27.84 -2.49 -0.45
C ARG A 479 27.02 -3.19 -1.51
N ASP A 480 25.79 -2.73 -1.75
CA ASP A 480 24.82 -3.35 -2.66
C ASP A 480 24.91 -2.81 -4.10
N ASP A 481 25.65 -1.71 -4.30
CA ASP A 481 25.95 -1.15 -5.63
C ASP A 481 27.39 -0.61 -5.69
N PRO A 482 28.40 -1.47 -5.94
CA PRO A 482 29.80 -1.04 -6.02
C PRO A 482 30.10 -0.04 -7.16
N GLY A 483 29.12 0.21 -8.05
CA GLY A 483 29.23 1.22 -9.10
C GLY A 483 29.09 2.66 -8.57
N VAL A 484 28.58 2.82 -7.34
CA VAL A 484 28.48 4.12 -6.66
C VAL A 484 29.64 4.27 -5.68
N VAL A 485 30.43 5.34 -5.88
CA VAL A 485 31.58 5.66 -5.02
C VAL A 485 31.30 6.93 -4.24
N VAL A 486 31.52 6.87 -2.94
CA VAL A 486 31.32 7.96 -1.99
C VAL A 486 32.69 8.41 -1.46
N SER A 487 32.92 9.72 -1.41
CA SER A 487 34.11 10.32 -0.78
C SER A 487 33.75 11.64 -0.12
N PHE A 488 34.61 12.13 0.79
CA PHE A 488 34.34 13.35 1.55
C PHE A 488 35.25 14.49 1.13
N ALA A 489 34.65 15.63 0.79
CA ALA A 489 35.36 16.86 0.52
C ALA A 489 35.72 17.59 1.83
N ARG A 490 36.92 18.16 1.91
CA ARG A 490 37.40 18.93 3.07
C ARG A 490 37.59 20.39 2.71
N ASP A 491 37.32 21.27 3.65
CA ASP A 491 37.58 22.69 3.53
C ASP A 491 39.09 23.04 3.71
N GLU A 492 39.43 24.33 3.62
CA GLU A 492 40.80 24.84 3.78
C GLU A 492 41.36 24.56 5.19
N THR A 493 40.53 24.28 6.18
CA THR A 493 40.93 23.94 7.56
C THR A 493 41.12 22.44 7.78
N GLY A 494 40.76 21.62 6.78
CA GLY A 494 40.81 20.17 6.82
C GLY A 494 39.57 19.50 7.41
N LEU A 495 38.51 20.25 7.72
CA LEU A 495 37.25 19.70 8.21
C LEU A 495 36.39 19.17 7.04
N VAL A 496 35.60 18.12 7.29
CA VAL A 496 34.67 17.58 6.32
C VAL A 496 33.58 18.61 6.03
N ALA A 497 33.53 19.10 4.80
CA ALA A 497 32.63 20.15 4.32
C ALA A 497 31.59 19.69 3.32
N GLY A 498 31.70 18.46 2.81
CA GLY A 498 30.76 17.94 1.85
C GLY A 498 30.99 16.48 1.55
N LEU A 499 29.98 15.88 0.90
CA LEU A 499 29.97 14.55 0.35
C LEU A 499 30.11 14.63 -1.17
N ARG A 500 30.83 13.71 -1.76
CA ARG A 500 30.95 13.54 -3.21
C ARG A 500 30.48 12.13 -3.55
N ILE A 501 29.56 12.05 -4.49
CA ILE A 501 29.00 10.80 -5.01
C ILE A 501 29.35 10.69 -6.49
N ASP A 502 30.08 9.65 -6.86
CA ASP A 502 30.41 9.33 -8.26
C ASP A 502 29.53 8.15 -8.69
N GLN A 503 28.64 8.35 -9.67
CA GLN A 503 27.70 7.34 -10.16
C GLN A 503 27.48 7.50 -11.68
N GLY A 504 27.57 6.42 -12.43
CA GLY A 504 27.28 6.42 -13.87
C GLY A 504 28.18 7.33 -14.72
N GLY A 505 29.33 7.74 -14.20
CA GLY A 505 30.26 8.68 -14.85
C GLY A 505 29.99 10.16 -14.53
N GLU A 506 28.99 10.44 -13.71
CA GLU A 506 28.70 11.78 -13.17
C GLU A 506 29.19 11.89 -11.73
N THR A 507 29.47 13.13 -11.30
CA THR A 507 29.89 13.45 -9.94
C THR A 507 28.94 14.46 -9.33
N PHE A 508 28.36 14.12 -8.19
CA PHE A 508 27.48 15.00 -7.42
C PHE A 508 28.21 15.51 -6.18
N HIS A 509 28.07 16.79 -5.90
CA HIS A 509 28.65 17.46 -4.72
C HIS A 509 27.53 17.84 -3.76
N VAL A 510 27.57 17.30 -2.55
CA VAL A 510 26.53 17.43 -1.52
C VAL A 510 27.16 18.14 -0.32
N PRO A 511 26.91 19.45 -0.10
CA PRO A 511 27.50 20.20 1.01
C PRO A 511 27.01 19.66 2.36
N LYS A 512 27.90 19.67 3.36
CA LYS A 512 27.58 19.32 4.74
C LYS A 512 26.78 20.42 5.40
N GLY A 513 25.63 20.13 5.94
CA GLY A 513 24.74 21.07 6.65
C GLY A 513 23.28 20.67 6.50
N GLU A 514 22.45 21.23 7.35
CA GLU A 514 21.00 21.06 7.28
C GLU A 514 20.42 21.79 6.05
N PRO A 515 19.40 21.24 5.39
CA PRO A 515 18.70 21.92 4.33
C PRO A 515 18.08 23.23 4.85
N GLU A 516 18.24 24.29 4.07
CA GLU A 516 17.54 25.53 4.41
C GLU A 516 16.02 25.30 4.30
N PRO A 517 15.24 25.74 5.29
CA PRO A 517 13.78 25.64 5.21
C PRO A 517 13.32 26.35 3.93
N VAL A 518 12.69 25.62 3.01
CA VAL A 518 12.04 26.22 1.84
C VAL A 518 10.82 26.96 2.36
N THR A 519 10.94 28.25 2.61
CA THR A 519 9.80 29.14 2.84
C THR A 519 9.11 29.35 1.50
N GLU A 520 8.20 28.44 1.14
CA GLU A 520 7.33 28.68 0.01
C GLU A 520 6.42 29.86 0.35
N ALA A 521 6.66 30.99 -0.27
CA ALA A 521 5.68 32.05 -0.29
C ALA A 521 4.55 31.62 -1.23
N ASP A 522 3.29 31.69 -0.76
CA ASP A 522 2.14 31.52 -1.63
C ASP A 522 2.28 32.44 -2.85
N LEU A 523 2.19 31.83 -4.05
CA LEU A 523 2.26 32.60 -5.28
C LEU A 523 1.00 33.47 -5.41
N ARG A 524 1.18 34.75 -5.68
CA ARG A 524 0.06 35.63 -5.97
C ARG A 524 -0.30 35.52 -7.44
N LEU A 525 -1.58 35.67 -7.75
CA LEU A 525 -2.09 35.62 -9.11
C LEU A 525 -1.28 36.50 -10.07
N GLU A 526 -0.91 37.72 -9.63
CA GLU A 526 -0.12 38.68 -10.42
C GLU A 526 1.27 38.16 -10.81
N ASP A 527 1.84 37.25 -10.02
CA ASP A 527 3.18 36.68 -10.27
C ASP A 527 3.14 35.54 -11.32
N VAL A 528 1.99 34.87 -11.44
CA VAL A 528 1.84 33.65 -12.24
C VAL A 528 0.81 33.77 -13.38
N GLU A 529 0.09 34.88 -13.50
CA GLU A 529 -0.98 35.08 -14.48
C GLU A 529 -0.55 34.73 -15.91
N LYS A 530 0.70 35.03 -16.29
CA LYS A 530 1.26 34.72 -17.61
C LYS A 530 1.33 33.24 -17.93
N TYR A 531 1.43 32.36 -16.92
CA TYR A 531 1.51 30.91 -17.08
C TYR A 531 0.14 30.25 -17.23
N LEU A 532 -0.92 30.87 -16.68
CA LEU A 532 -2.24 30.28 -16.62
C LEU A 532 -2.87 30.14 -18.01
N GLY A 533 -3.58 29.04 -18.23
CA GLY A 533 -4.31 28.79 -19.48
C GLY A 533 -4.25 27.36 -19.96
N TRP A 534 -4.72 27.14 -21.17
CA TRP A 534 -4.81 25.81 -21.79
C TRP A 534 -3.67 25.59 -22.78
N PHE A 535 -3.15 24.36 -22.77
CA PHE A 535 -2.06 23.93 -23.62
C PHE A 535 -2.37 22.56 -24.21
N ARG A 536 -1.90 22.30 -25.43
CA ARG A 536 -2.11 21.03 -26.12
C ARG A 536 -0.81 20.46 -26.63
N ASP A 537 -0.59 19.17 -26.37
CA ASP A 537 0.47 18.37 -26.99
C ASP A 537 0.15 18.15 -28.47
N ALA A 538 1.08 18.48 -29.34
CA ALA A 538 0.91 18.38 -30.80
C ALA A 538 0.91 16.93 -31.31
N GLU A 539 1.57 16.00 -30.59
CA GLU A 539 1.70 14.60 -31.01
C GLU A 539 0.50 13.76 -30.56
N THR A 540 0.10 13.91 -29.28
CA THR A 540 -0.98 13.10 -28.68
C THR A 540 -2.34 13.78 -28.73
N GLY A 541 -2.38 15.10 -28.93
CA GLY A 541 -3.61 15.91 -28.86
C GLY A 541 -4.08 16.18 -27.42
N ARG A 542 -3.34 15.72 -26.41
CA ARG A 542 -3.65 15.86 -24.98
C ARG A 542 -3.71 17.33 -24.59
N GLU A 543 -4.78 17.71 -23.88
CA GLU A 543 -4.99 19.08 -23.39
C GLU A 543 -4.70 19.13 -21.88
N VAL A 544 -4.00 20.17 -21.44
CA VAL A 544 -3.63 20.41 -20.05
C VAL A 544 -3.96 21.85 -19.69
N GLU A 545 -4.62 22.07 -18.57
CA GLU A 545 -4.83 23.40 -18.02
C GLU A 545 -3.77 23.72 -16.97
N VAL A 546 -3.10 24.86 -17.14
CA VAL A 546 -2.22 25.43 -16.11
C VAL A 546 -3.06 26.41 -15.29
N LEU A 547 -3.16 26.18 -13.99
CA LEU A 547 -4.00 26.94 -13.06
C LEU A 547 -3.28 27.29 -11.76
N LEU A 548 -3.82 28.24 -11.01
CA LEU A 548 -3.40 28.52 -9.65
C LEU A 548 -4.36 27.84 -8.66
N ARG A 549 -3.84 26.99 -7.78
CA ARG A 549 -4.60 26.29 -6.74
C ARG A 549 -3.91 26.49 -5.40
N ASP A 550 -4.61 27.00 -4.41
CA ASP A 550 -4.11 27.19 -3.04
C ASP A 550 -2.75 27.90 -2.96
N GLY A 551 -2.56 28.95 -3.81
CA GLY A 551 -1.30 29.70 -3.88
C GLY A 551 -0.19 29.01 -4.67
N ARG A 552 -0.45 27.91 -5.38
CA ARG A 552 0.51 27.11 -6.14
C ARG A 552 0.12 26.98 -7.59
N LEU A 553 1.13 27.00 -8.49
CA LEU A 553 0.89 26.65 -9.89
C LEU A 553 0.68 25.15 -10.01
N ALA A 554 -0.30 24.75 -10.80
CA ALA A 554 -0.65 23.33 -10.97
C ALA A 554 -1.06 23.01 -12.42
N LEU A 555 -0.87 21.74 -12.83
CA LEU A 555 -1.28 21.19 -14.12
C LEU A 555 -2.50 20.32 -13.94
N ARG A 556 -3.64 20.71 -14.51
CA ARG A 556 -4.82 19.85 -14.60
C ARG A 556 -4.74 18.99 -15.85
N ILE A 557 -4.53 17.70 -15.65
CA ILE A 557 -4.49 16.71 -16.72
C ILE A 557 -5.85 16.00 -16.74
N PRO A 558 -6.49 15.77 -17.90
CA PRO A 558 -7.82 15.16 -17.99
C PRO A 558 -7.94 13.82 -17.28
N GLU A 559 -6.86 13.06 -17.26
CA GLU A 559 -6.81 11.71 -16.67
C GLU A 559 -6.49 11.73 -15.16
N SER A 560 -6.18 12.90 -14.59
CA SER A 560 -5.89 13.06 -13.16
C SER A 560 -7.07 13.68 -12.44
N THR A 561 -7.50 13.06 -11.34
CA THR A 561 -8.57 13.61 -10.48
C THR A 561 -8.16 14.92 -9.82
N ASP A 562 -6.87 15.11 -9.58
CA ASP A 562 -6.32 16.33 -8.98
C ASP A 562 -5.23 16.95 -9.84
N PRO A 563 -5.17 18.30 -9.91
CA PRO A 563 -4.09 19.00 -10.58
C PRO A 563 -2.73 18.66 -9.94
N LEU A 564 -1.72 18.44 -10.77
CA LEU A 564 -0.35 18.21 -10.34
C LEU A 564 0.30 19.54 -9.93
N GLU A 565 0.48 19.77 -8.65
CA GLU A 565 1.13 20.98 -8.14
C GLU A 565 2.61 21.03 -8.51
N LEU A 566 3.11 22.26 -8.72
CA LEU A 566 4.49 22.51 -9.07
C LEU A 566 5.21 23.20 -7.91
N PHE A 567 6.48 22.87 -7.74
CA PHE A 567 7.40 23.71 -6.94
C PHE A 567 7.67 25.02 -7.68
N PRO A 568 7.97 26.12 -6.99
CA PRO A 568 8.50 27.34 -7.61
C PRO A 568 9.71 27.04 -8.50
N PRO A 569 9.96 27.86 -9.55
CA PRO A 569 11.02 27.58 -10.50
C PRO A 569 12.39 27.69 -9.84
N ASP A 570 13.28 26.78 -10.23
CA ASP A 570 14.69 26.83 -9.87
C ASP A 570 15.44 27.96 -10.59
N ALA A 571 16.77 28.05 -10.36
CA ALA A 571 17.63 29.09 -10.95
C ALA A 571 17.62 29.07 -12.49
N ASP A 572 17.32 27.93 -13.12
CA ASP A 572 17.23 27.74 -14.56
C ASP A 572 15.80 27.97 -15.09
N GLY A 573 14.86 28.33 -14.20
CA GLY A 573 13.47 28.59 -14.53
C GLY A 573 12.61 27.35 -14.69
N ALA A 574 13.09 26.17 -14.29
CA ALA A 574 12.35 24.91 -14.34
C ALA A 574 11.44 24.75 -13.12
N TRP A 575 10.16 24.53 -13.38
CA TRP A 575 9.17 24.15 -12.39
C TRP A 575 9.14 22.62 -12.27
N ARG A 576 9.17 22.06 -11.08
CA ARG A 576 9.14 20.61 -10.90
C ARG A 576 7.81 20.14 -10.36
N VAL A 577 7.33 18.99 -10.86
CA VAL A 577 6.09 18.37 -10.39
C VAL A 577 6.31 17.84 -8.97
N ARG A 578 5.51 18.32 -7.98
CA ARG A 578 5.69 17.98 -6.56
C ARG A 578 5.65 16.48 -6.27
N ILE A 579 4.68 15.78 -6.87
CA ILE A 579 4.53 14.33 -6.67
C ILE A 579 5.55 13.50 -7.46
N GLN A 580 6.30 14.13 -8.37
CA GLN A 580 7.31 13.49 -9.19
C GLN A 580 8.39 14.50 -9.59
N PRO A 581 9.30 14.87 -8.68
CA PRO A 581 10.32 15.91 -8.91
C PRO A 581 11.27 15.63 -10.09
N SER A 582 11.37 14.38 -10.55
CA SER A 582 12.08 14.01 -11.78
C SER A 582 11.42 14.55 -13.05
N VAL A 583 10.18 15.06 -12.96
CA VAL A 583 9.50 15.74 -14.06
C VAL A 583 9.62 17.25 -13.89
N SER A 584 10.27 17.90 -14.85
CA SER A 584 10.40 19.36 -14.90
C SER A 584 9.54 19.96 -16.00
N VAL A 585 9.04 21.17 -15.76
CA VAL A 585 8.22 21.95 -16.68
C VAL A 585 8.93 23.27 -16.96
N LEU A 586 9.28 23.50 -18.22
CA LEU A 586 9.93 24.72 -18.69
C LEU A 586 8.96 25.49 -19.58
N PHE A 587 8.61 26.72 -19.20
CA PHE A 587 7.73 27.57 -19.97
C PHE A 587 8.50 28.37 -21.03
N GLY A 588 8.05 28.32 -22.27
CA GLY A 588 8.56 29.09 -23.39
C GLY A 588 7.80 30.41 -23.55
N GLU A 589 8.52 31.53 -23.58
CA GLU A 589 7.96 32.87 -23.71
C GLU A 589 8.31 33.50 -25.06
N GLU A 590 7.32 34.17 -25.68
CA GLU A 590 7.51 35.05 -26.85
C GLU A 590 6.83 36.40 -26.53
N ASP A 591 7.56 37.50 -26.76
CA ASP A 591 7.10 38.87 -26.50
C ASP A 591 6.50 39.08 -25.08
N GLY A 592 7.01 38.35 -24.05
CA GLY A 592 6.56 38.43 -22.68
C GLY A 592 5.26 37.65 -22.36
N GLN A 593 4.82 36.83 -23.30
CA GLN A 593 3.69 35.91 -23.15
C GLN A 593 4.17 34.46 -23.18
N VAL A 594 3.69 33.63 -22.28
CA VAL A 594 3.93 32.18 -22.32
C VAL A 594 3.13 31.58 -23.47
N VAL A 595 3.81 30.99 -24.45
CA VAL A 595 3.20 30.39 -25.64
C VAL A 595 3.27 28.87 -25.66
N SER A 596 4.18 28.29 -24.85
CA SER A 596 4.38 26.84 -24.75
C SER A 596 4.94 26.46 -23.40
N TYR A 597 4.95 25.16 -23.11
CA TYR A 597 5.84 24.57 -22.12
C TYR A 597 6.34 23.20 -22.59
N SER A 598 7.55 22.83 -22.18
CA SER A 598 8.09 21.47 -22.29
C SER A 598 8.05 20.78 -20.96
N ALA A 599 7.55 19.53 -20.93
CA ALA A 599 7.62 18.63 -19.78
C ALA A 599 8.71 17.59 -20.06
N LEU A 600 9.75 17.55 -19.22
CA LEU A 600 10.86 16.62 -19.31
C LEU A 600 10.82 15.66 -18.14
N GLY A 601 10.82 14.36 -18.38
CA GLY A 601 10.76 13.32 -17.37
C GLY A 601 11.36 11.99 -17.85
N PRO A 602 11.28 10.93 -17.03
CA PRO A 602 11.80 9.58 -17.36
C PRO A 602 11.24 9.00 -18.66
N GLY A 603 10.05 9.44 -19.09
CA GLY A 603 9.40 9.04 -20.34
C GLY A 603 9.84 9.82 -21.58
N GLY A 604 10.75 10.80 -21.45
CA GLY A 604 11.20 11.69 -22.51
C GLY A 604 10.67 13.12 -22.36
N GLU A 605 10.77 13.88 -23.46
CA GLU A 605 10.31 15.27 -23.54
C GLU A 605 9.00 15.35 -24.32
N ALA A 606 8.01 16.07 -23.75
CA ALA A 606 6.77 16.41 -24.43
C ALA A 606 6.59 17.93 -24.46
N THR A 607 6.17 18.47 -25.61
CA THR A 607 5.97 19.91 -25.80
C THR A 607 4.51 20.25 -26.02
N PHE A 608 4.00 21.17 -25.21
CA PHE A 608 2.63 21.65 -25.21
C PHE A 608 2.58 23.09 -25.69
N THR A 609 1.69 23.39 -26.62
CA THR A 609 1.50 24.73 -27.19
C THR A 609 0.20 25.33 -26.63
N ARG A 610 0.20 26.61 -26.32
CA ARG A 610 -0.96 27.34 -25.79
C ARG A 610 -2.11 27.32 -26.78
N ILE A 611 -3.30 27.07 -26.27
CA ILE A 611 -4.57 27.07 -27.05
C ILE A 611 -5.63 27.96 -26.37
N ASP A 612 -6.68 28.30 -27.07
CA ASP A 612 -7.87 28.88 -26.44
C ASP A 612 -8.56 27.85 -25.53
N PRO A 613 -9.22 28.29 -24.44
CA PRO A 613 -10.00 27.38 -23.60
C PRO A 613 -11.00 26.56 -24.43
N PRO A 614 -11.15 25.24 -24.13
CA PRO A 614 -12.17 24.44 -24.80
C PRO A 614 -13.57 25.01 -24.56
N ALA A 615 -14.48 24.85 -25.53
CA ALA A 615 -15.83 25.38 -25.43
C ALA A 615 -16.57 24.76 -24.22
N PRO A 616 -17.27 25.53 -23.38
CA PRO A 616 -18.03 25.00 -22.25
C PRO A 616 -19.19 24.15 -22.80
N GLY A 617 -19.16 22.83 -22.57
CA GLY A 617 -20.32 21.96 -22.84
C GLY A 617 -20.07 20.65 -23.59
N GLU A 618 -18.86 20.18 -23.75
CA GLU A 618 -18.63 18.77 -24.08
C GLU A 618 -18.07 18.08 -22.83
N ASP A 619 -18.95 17.42 -22.09
CA ASP A 619 -18.58 16.44 -21.07
C ASP A 619 -17.72 15.37 -21.75
N ARG A 620 -16.44 15.32 -21.43
CA ARG A 620 -15.52 14.25 -21.81
C ARG A 620 -15.08 13.48 -20.58
#